data_509b8ef0563219e7ddf2112da7a0ee0f
#
_entry.id   509b8ef0563219e7ddf2112da7a0ee0f
#
_cell.length_a   1.000
_cell.length_b   1.000
_cell.length_c   1.000
_cell.angle_alpha   90.00
_cell.angle_beta   90.00
_cell.angle_gamma   90.00
#
_symmetry.space_group_name_H-M   'P 1'
#
loop_
_entity.id
_entity.type
_entity.pdbx_description
1 polymer ?
#
loop_
_entity_poly.entity_id
_entity_poly.type
_entity_poly.pdbx_seq_one_letter_code
_entity_poly.pdbx_strand_id
1 'polypeptide(L)'
;NTIINGIPRIGWMTGGKSALWTDEDIADVITDKAKNFITAHKDEPFFLYMGTQDVHVPRVPHPRFAGKSGLGVRGDVILQLDWTVGEIMHTLDSLGIADNTIFVFCSDNGPVIDDGYQDQARELLNGHTPMKHYRGGKYSAFDAGTRIPFIVRWPNGIKPGKQQAPFSMIDVYASFCLLYTSPS
;
A
#
# COMPACT_ATOMS: atom_id res chain seq x y z
N ASN A 1 -20.67 -4.27 -12.76
CA ASN A 1 -21.76 -3.54 -12.13
C ASN A 1 -21.53 -3.20 -10.67
N THR A 2 -20.58 -3.81 -10.03
CA THR A 2 -20.30 -3.55 -8.63
C THR A 2 -18.82 -3.57 -8.42
N ILE A 3 -18.36 -2.75 -7.55
CA ILE A 3 -17.01 -2.76 -7.10
C ILE A 3 -16.85 -3.83 -6.02
N ILE A 4 -17.92 -4.21 -5.32
CA ILE A 4 -17.79 -4.92 -4.07
C ILE A 4 -19.00 -5.80 -3.89
N ASN A 5 -19.06 -6.88 -4.52
CA ASN A 5 -20.00 -8.00 -4.36
C ASN A 5 -21.15 -7.80 -3.32
N GLY A 6 -21.79 -6.61 -3.34
CA GLY A 6 -22.89 -6.30 -2.45
C GLY A 6 -22.53 -5.97 -1.00
N ILE A 7 -21.32 -5.56 -0.71
CA ILE A 7 -20.96 -5.08 0.63
C ILE A 7 -21.64 -3.72 0.88
N PRO A 8 -22.52 -3.61 1.89
CA PRO A 8 -23.50 -2.51 1.95
C PRO A 8 -22.92 -1.11 2.12
N ARG A 9 -21.74 -0.98 2.74
CA ARG A 9 -21.19 0.34 3.07
C ARG A 9 -20.74 1.13 1.86
N ILE A 10 -20.23 0.48 0.82
CA ILE A 10 -19.83 1.14 -0.42
C ILE A 10 -20.91 1.01 -1.49
N GLY A 11 -21.75 -0.02 -1.40
CA GLY A 11 -22.88 -0.25 -2.28
C GLY A 11 -22.46 -0.68 -3.68
N TRP A 12 -23.45 -0.64 -4.55
CA TRP A 12 -23.28 -0.99 -5.95
C TRP A 12 -22.93 0.24 -6.76
N MET A 13 -21.89 0.14 -7.59
CA MET A 13 -21.57 1.18 -8.56
C MET A 13 -21.89 0.71 -9.97
N THR A 14 -22.39 1.62 -10.80
CA THR A 14 -22.68 1.39 -12.20
C THR A 14 -21.70 2.18 -13.06
N GLY A 15 -21.28 1.59 -14.17
CA GLY A 15 -20.37 2.24 -15.11
C GLY A 15 -20.40 1.56 -16.47
N GLY A 16 -19.55 1.99 -17.38
CA GLY A 16 -19.35 1.32 -18.67
C GLY A 16 -18.80 -0.10 -18.47
N LYS A 17 -19.03 -0.97 -19.46
CA LYS A 17 -18.56 -2.37 -19.41
C LYS A 17 -17.03 -2.47 -19.21
N SER A 18 -16.28 -1.53 -19.76
CA SER A 18 -14.83 -1.46 -19.63
C SER A 18 -14.34 -1.07 -18.24
N ALA A 19 -15.23 -0.58 -17.38
CA ALA A 19 -14.92 -0.24 -15.99
C ALA A 19 -15.29 -1.34 -14.99
N LEU A 20 -15.79 -2.47 -15.48
CA LEU A 20 -16.07 -3.63 -14.63
C LEU A 20 -14.78 -4.35 -14.29
N TRP A 21 -14.65 -4.79 -13.05
CA TRP A 21 -13.56 -5.61 -12.57
C TRP A 21 -14.06 -6.73 -11.65
N THR A 22 -13.18 -7.67 -11.37
CA THR A 22 -13.34 -8.69 -10.34
C THR A 22 -12.64 -8.18 -9.08
N ASP A 23 -13.34 -8.15 -7.95
CA ASP A 23 -12.82 -7.54 -6.72
C ASP A 23 -11.56 -8.28 -6.23
N GLU A 24 -11.54 -9.59 -6.35
CA GLU A 24 -10.41 -10.44 -5.97
C GLU A 24 -9.15 -10.19 -6.82
N ASP A 25 -9.31 -9.67 -8.03
CA ASP A 25 -8.20 -9.45 -8.98
C ASP A 25 -7.63 -8.03 -8.91
N ILE A 26 -8.17 -7.12 -8.09
CA ILE A 26 -7.78 -5.70 -8.09
C ILE A 26 -6.29 -5.53 -7.84
N ALA A 27 -5.73 -6.23 -6.86
CA ALA A 27 -4.31 -6.14 -6.53
C ALA A 27 -3.43 -6.58 -7.71
N ASP A 28 -3.81 -7.67 -8.40
CA ASP A 28 -3.10 -8.17 -9.58
C ASP A 28 -3.15 -7.15 -10.72
N VAL A 29 -4.33 -6.63 -11.02
CA VAL A 29 -4.52 -5.66 -12.12
C VAL A 29 -3.71 -4.38 -11.87
N ILE A 30 -3.74 -3.84 -10.64
CA ILE A 30 -2.98 -2.64 -10.29
C ILE A 30 -1.48 -2.92 -10.37
N THR A 31 -1.04 -4.06 -9.85
CA THR A 31 0.37 -4.48 -9.87
C THR A 31 0.87 -4.64 -11.30
N ASP A 32 0.11 -5.32 -12.17
CA ASP A 32 0.49 -5.49 -13.56
C ASP A 32 0.55 -4.17 -14.33
N LYS A 33 -0.39 -3.26 -14.07
CA LYS A 33 -0.34 -1.90 -14.67
C LYS A 33 0.91 -1.15 -14.24
N ALA A 34 1.28 -1.21 -12.98
CA ALA A 34 2.48 -0.58 -12.45
C ALA A 34 3.75 -1.20 -13.07
N LYS A 35 3.85 -2.53 -13.13
CA LYS A 35 4.97 -3.25 -13.77
C LYS A 35 5.10 -2.89 -15.24
N ASN A 36 4.00 -2.85 -15.97
CA ASN A 36 3.98 -2.48 -17.39
C ASN A 36 4.43 -1.03 -17.59
N PHE A 37 3.97 -0.10 -16.74
CA PHE A 37 4.42 1.29 -16.77
C PHE A 37 5.92 1.40 -16.52
N ILE A 38 6.44 0.79 -15.47
CA ILE A 38 7.87 0.78 -15.14
C ILE A 38 8.69 0.22 -16.30
N THR A 39 8.25 -0.90 -16.88
CA THR A 39 8.94 -1.54 -18.00
C THR A 39 8.97 -0.64 -19.24
N ALA A 40 7.87 0.04 -19.54
CA ALA A 40 7.77 0.92 -20.70
C ALA A 40 8.65 2.18 -20.57
N HIS A 41 8.89 2.65 -19.34
CA HIS A 41 9.61 3.88 -19.04
C HIS A 41 10.99 3.66 -18.39
N LYS A 42 11.53 2.44 -18.41
CA LYS A 42 12.78 2.08 -17.72
C LYS A 42 14.03 2.85 -18.20
N ASP A 43 14.01 3.37 -19.41
CA ASP A 43 15.14 4.07 -20.04
C ASP A 43 15.02 5.61 -19.94
N GLU A 44 14.00 6.11 -19.24
CA GLU A 44 13.76 7.56 -19.05
C GLU A 44 13.36 7.87 -17.59
N PRO A 45 13.51 9.11 -17.12
CA PRO A 45 13.01 9.49 -15.81
C PRO A 45 11.50 9.36 -15.73
N PHE A 46 11.02 8.71 -14.66
CA PHE A 46 9.57 8.58 -14.42
C PHE A 46 9.23 8.86 -12.95
N PHE A 47 7.98 9.22 -12.72
CA PHE A 47 7.36 9.26 -11.40
C PHE A 47 6.10 8.41 -11.42
N LEU A 48 6.02 7.44 -10.53
CA LEU A 48 4.85 6.58 -10.38
C LEU A 48 4.27 6.74 -8.97
N TYR A 49 3.04 7.22 -8.89
CA TYR A 49 2.24 7.14 -7.67
C TYR A 49 1.27 5.96 -7.76
N MET A 50 1.42 5.01 -6.85
CA MET A 50 0.61 3.79 -6.80
C MET A 50 -0.21 3.77 -5.52
N GLY A 51 -1.50 4.13 -5.61
CA GLY A 51 -2.45 3.97 -4.54
C GLY A 51 -3.05 2.57 -4.58
N THR A 52 -2.75 1.77 -3.55
CA THR A 52 -3.32 0.43 -3.42
C THR A 52 -4.69 0.47 -2.74
N GLN A 53 -5.56 -0.51 -3.02
CA GLN A 53 -6.78 -0.71 -2.26
C GLN A 53 -6.47 -1.33 -0.90
N ASP A 54 -5.55 -2.31 -0.89
CA ASP A 54 -5.13 -2.98 0.33
C ASP A 54 -4.37 -1.99 1.25
N VAL A 55 -4.66 -2.05 2.50
CA VAL A 55 -5.46 -3.00 3.30
C VAL A 55 -6.85 -2.44 3.68
N HIS A 56 -7.34 -1.46 2.96
CA HIS A 56 -8.62 -0.79 3.25
C HIS A 56 -9.80 -1.75 3.07
N VAL A 57 -10.87 -1.51 3.80
CA VAL A 57 -12.15 -2.19 3.59
C VAL A 57 -12.83 -1.67 2.31
N PRO A 58 -13.58 -2.51 1.62
CA PRO A 58 -13.82 -3.93 1.83
C PRO A 58 -12.61 -4.78 1.49
N ARG A 59 -12.36 -5.77 2.30
CA ARG A 59 -11.20 -6.65 2.16
C ARG A 59 -11.58 -7.88 1.36
N VAL A 60 -11.07 -7.96 0.14
CA VAL A 60 -11.37 -9.06 -0.79
C VAL A 60 -10.04 -9.64 -1.29
N PRO A 61 -9.41 -10.52 -0.50
CA PRO A 61 -8.15 -11.12 -0.90
C PRO A 61 -8.34 -12.06 -2.09
N HIS A 62 -7.39 -12.02 -3.02
CA HIS A 62 -7.34 -13.03 -4.09
C HIS A 62 -7.29 -14.44 -3.48
N PRO A 63 -7.91 -15.46 -4.08
CA PRO A 63 -7.98 -16.84 -3.54
C PRO A 63 -6.64 -17.44 -3.11
N ARG A 64 -5.53 -17.05 -3.75
CA ARG A 64 -4.18 -17.51 -3.37
C ARG A 64 -3.73 -17.04 -1.98
N PHE A 65 -4.32 -15.96 -1.44
CA PHE A 65 -4.02 -15.42 -0.11
C PHE A 65 -5.09 -15.76 0.92
N ALA A 66 -6.30 -16.08 0.48
CA ALA A 66 -7.42 -16.37 1.35
C ALA A 66 -7.09 -17.49 2.34
N GLY A 67 -7.28 -17.23 3.63
CA GLY A 67 -7.01 -18.18 4.73
C GLY A 67 -5.53 -18.42 5.04
N LYS A 68 -4.60 -17.66 4.45
CA LYS A 68 -3.15 -17.91 4.62
C LYS A 68 -2.54 -17.20 5.82
N SER A 69 -3.12 -16.10 6.27
CA SER A 69 -2.53 -15.30 7.35
C SER A 69 -2.80 -15.84 8.75
N GLY A 70 -3.88 -16.60 8.93
CA GLY A 70 -4.42 -16.94 10.26
C GLY A 70 -5.03 -15.76 11.01
N LEU A 71 -5.20 -14.61 10.36
CA LEU A 71 -5.75 -13.36 10.91
C LEU A 71 -7.01 -12.89 10.18
N GLY A 72 -7.74 -13.85 9.58
CA GLY A 72 -8.91 -13.56 8.75
C GLY A 72 -8.59 -12.75 7.51
N VAL A 73 -9.62 -12.28 6.82
CA VAL A 73 -9.45 -11.51 5.57
C VAL A 73 -8.57 -10.27 5.74
N ARG A 74 -8.54 -9.67 6.95
CA ARG A 74 -7.68 -8.54 7.26
C ARG A 74 -6.19 -8.90 7.13
N GLY A 75 -5.80 -10.05 7.68
CA GLY A 75 -4.42 -10.53 7.55
C GLY A 75 -4.10 -10.97 6.13
N ASP A 76 -5.06 -11.57 5.44
CA ASP A 76 -4.87 -12.06 4.08
C ASP A 76 -4.59 -10.91 3.08
N VAL A 77 -5.29 -9.78 3.21
CA VAL A 77 -4.99 -8.60 2.37
C VAL A 77 -3.68 -7.90 2.76
N ILE A 78 -3.18 -8.09 3.99
CA ILE A 78 -1.82 -7.65 4.35
C ILE A 78 -0.77 -8.49 3.61
N LEU A 79 -0.95 -9.81 3.54
CA LEU A 79 -0.09 -10.68 2.73
C LEU A 79 -0.15 -10.30 1.24
N GLN A 80 -1.33 -9.94 0.74
CA GLN A 80 -1.52 -9.49 -0.63
C GLN A 80 -0.79 -8.17 -0.90
N LEU A 81 -0.86 -7.21 0.01
CA LEU A 81 -0.11 -5.95 -0.10
C LEU A 81 1.41 -6.20 -0.09
N ASP A 82 1.89 -7.07 0.79
CA ASP A 82 3.31 -7.44 0.85
C ASP A 82 3.78 -8.06 -0.47
N TRP A 83 2.97 -8.94 -1.05
CA TRP A 83 3.22 -9.50 -2.38
C TRP A 83 3.26 -8.40 -3.45
N THR A 84 2.32 -7.46 -3.46
CA THR A 84 2.29 -6.34 -4.41
C THR A 84 3.59 -5.52 -4.35
N VAL A 85 4.04 -5.18 -3.14
CA VAL A 85 5.32 -4.47 -2.93
C VAL A 85 6.49 -5.30 -3.45
N GLY A 86 6.50 -6.59 -3.14
CA GLY A 86 7.53 -7.53 -3.62
C GLY A 86 7.62 -7.60 -5.14
N GLU A 87 6.48 -7.64 -5.83
CA GLU A 87 6.42 -7.67 -7.30
C GLU A 87 7.01 -6.40 -7.94
N ILE A 88 6.70 -5.24 -7.37
CA ILE A 88 7.28 -3.98 -7.87
C ILE A 88 8.78 -3.92 -7.63
N MET A 89 9.24 -4.28 -6.44
CA MET A 89 10.66 -4.33 -6.12
C MET A 89 11.41 -5.31 -7.03
N HIS A 90 10.86 -6.52 -7.24
CA HIS A 90 11.43 -7.51 -8.14
C HIS A 90 11.49 -7.01 -9.59
N THR A 91 10.49 -6.26 -10.04
CA THR A 91 10.49 -5.65 -11.38
C THR A 91 11.63 -4.66 -11.54
N LEU A 92 11.84 -3.76 -10.57
CA LEU A 92 12.94 -2.80 -10.57
C LEU A 92 14.31 -3.50 -10.58
N ASP A 93 14.46 -4.55 -9.77
CA ASP A 93 15.70 -5.35 -9.71
C ASP A 93 15.95 -6.08 -11.03
N SER A 94 14.94 -6.72 -11.61
CA SER A 94 15.04 -7.46 -12.88
C SER A 94 15.39 -6.58 -14.07
N LEU A 95 14.93 -5.32 -14.05
CA LEU A 95 15.24 -4.34 -15.09
C LEU A 95 16.59 -3.65 -14.87
N GLY A 96 17.27 -3.90 -13.76
CA GLY A 96 18.55 -3.28 -13.42
C GLY A 96 18.48 -1.79 -13.07
N ILE A 97 17.30 -1.29 -12.72
CA ILE A 97 17.09 0.15 -12.42
C ILE A 97 16.87 0.43 -10.93
N ALA A 98 16.86 -0.60 -10.08
CA ALA A 98 16.58 -0.47 -8.66
C ALA A 98 17.57 0.46 -7.94
N ASP A 99 18.83 0.44 -8.29
CA ASP A 99 19.87 1.25 -7.67
C ASP A 99 19.70 2.76 -7.95
N ASN A 100 19.08 3.09 -9.07
CA ASN A 100 18.78 4.47 -9.47
C ASN A 100 17.30 4.84 -9.29
N THR A 101 16.56 4.09 -8.47
CA THR A 101 15.15 4.35 -8.21
C THR A 101 14.92 4.60 -6.72
N ILE A 102 14.27 5.73 -6.40
CA ILE A 102 13.78 5.98 -5.05
C ILE A 102 12.43 5.29 -4.92
N PHE A 103 12.39 4.20 -4.18
CA PHE A 103 11.16 3.47 -3.85
C PHE A 103 10.68 3.89 -2.46
N VAL A 104 9.44 4.40 -2.38
CA VAL A 104 8.83 4.83 -1.12
C VAL A 104 7.59 3.98 -0.85
N PHE A 105 7.53 3.39 0.34
CA PHE A 105 6.34 2.73 0.87
C PHE A 105 5.83 3.50 2.09
N CYS A 106 4.56 3.87 2.08
CA CYS A 106 3.92 4.56 3.20
C CYS A 106 2.43 4.24 3.26
N SER A 107 1.80 4.63 4.37
CA SER A 107 0.35 4.64 4.54
C SER A 107 -0.16 6.07 4.66
N ASP A 108 -1.42 6.30 4.39
CA ASP A 108 -2.09 7.60 4.51
C ASP A 108 -2.50 7.92 5.95
N ASN A 109 -2.79 6.90 6.75
CA ASN A 109 -3.15 7.02 8.18
C ASN A 109 -2.75 5.77 8.96
N GLY A 110 -2.87 5.88 10.27
CA GLY A 110 -2.67 4.75 11.16
C GLY A 110 -3.75 3.66 11.04
N PRO A 111 -3.54 2.50 11.66
CA PRO A 111 -4.41 1.33 11.48
C PRO A 111 -5.80 1.55 12.09
N VAL A 112 -6.77 0.82 11.52
CA VAL A 112 -8.08 0.58 12.09
C VAL A 112 -8.33 -0.92 12.13
N ILE A 113 -8.88 -1.41 13.24
CA ILE A 113 -9.22 -2.83 13.37
C ILE A 113 -10.59 -3.07 12.74
N ASP A 114 -11.57 -2.34 13.22
CA ASP A 114 -12.97 -2.48 12.83
C ASP A 114 -13.44 -1.16 12.25
N ASP A 115 -13.76 -1.17 10.99
CA ASP A 115 -14.26 -0.02 10.22
C ASP A 115 -15.74 -0.20 9.83
N GLY A 116 -16.46 -1.00 10.60
CA GLY A 116 -17.88 -1.23 10.43
C GLY A 116 -18.25 -2.28 9.36
N TYR A 117 -17.31 -3.09 8.92
CA TYR A 117 -17.55 -4.24 8.05
C TYR A 117 -17.69 -5.53 8.85
N GLN A 118 -18.52 -6.43 8.38
CA GLN A 118 -18.75 -7.75 9.00
C GLN A 118 -17.72 -8.76 8.45
N ASP A 119 -16.43 -8.46 8.61
CA ASP A 119 -15.33 -9.28 8.13
C ASP A 119 -14.54 -9.96 9.27
N GLN A 120 -15.08 -9.94 10.47
CA GLN A 120 -14.51 -10.54 11.69
C GLN A 120 -13.09 -10.01 12.01
N ALA A 121 -12.77 -8.78 11.58
CA ALA A 121 -11.43 -8.23 11.73
C ALA A 121 -10.99 -8.08 13.19
N ARG A 122 -11.94 -7.90 14.11
CA ARG A 122 -11.70 -7.82 15.56
C ARG A 122 -11.56 -9.20 16.18
N GLU A 123 -12.46 -10.11 15.82
CA GLU A 123 -12.54 -11.47 16.38
C GLU A 123 -11.33 -12.32 15.99
N LEU A 124 -10.80 -12.09 14.80
CA LEU A 124 -9.71 -12.87 14.23
C LEU A 124 -8.33 -12.18 14.37
N LEU A 125 -8.15 -11.27 15.33
CA LEU A 125 -6.84 -10.65 15.59
C LEU A 125 -5.77 -11.65 16.05
N ASN A 126 -6.16 -12.75 16.71
CA ASN A 126 -5.25 -13.83 17.16
C ASN A 126 -3.94 -13.31 17.80
N GLY A 127 -4.05 -12.28 18.66
CA GLY A 127 -2.91 -11.67 19.32
C GLY A 127 -2.17 -10.60 18.51
N HIS A 128 -2.54 -10.35 17.27
CA HIS A 128 -1.99 -9.26 16.50
C HIS A 128 -2.41 -7.91 17.08
N THR A 129 -1.45 -7.03 17.32
CA THR A 129 -1.65 -5.69 17.90
C THR A 129 -1.26 -4.61 16.89
N PRO A 130 -2.16 -4.20 15.98
CA PRO A 130 -1.82 -3.27 14.89
C PRO A 130 -1.28 -1.93 15.36
N MET A 131 -1.79 -1.40 16.48
CA MET A 131 -1.34 -0.15 17.10
C MET A 131 -0.10 -0.33 17.97
N LYS A 132 0.33 -1.57 18.24
CA LYS A 132 1.38 -1.89 19.22
C LYS A 132 1.04 -1.24 20.59
N HIS A 133 1.95 -0.42 21.12
CA HIS A 133 1.79 0.33 22.38
C HIS A 133 1.28 1.77 22.18
N TYR A 134 1.03 2.17 20.93
CA TYR A 134 0.55 3.54 20.66
C TYR A 134 -0.94 3.68 20.94
N ARG A 135 -1.31 4.83 21.47
CA ARG A 135 -2.71 5.16 21.72
C ARG A 135 -3.42 5.58 20.44
N GLY A 136 -4.70 5.20 20.32
CA GLY A 136 -5.58 5.61 19.23
C GLY A 136 -5.50 4.67 18.03
N GLY A 137 -5.73 5.21 16.86
CA GLY A 137 -5.79 4.57 15.55
C GLY A 137 -6.33 5.55 14.54
N LYS A 138 -6.67 5.09 13.33
CA LYS A 138 -7.41 5.90 12.34
C LYS A 138 -8.52 6.68 13.03
N TYR A 139 -8.80 7.89 12.58
CA TYR A 139 -9.77 8.86 13.15
C TYR A 139 -9.31 9.56 14.44
N SER A 140 -8.09 9.38 14.88
CA SER A 140 -7.59 10.08 16.07
C SER A 140 -6.28 10.83 15.78
N ALA A 141 -6.04 11.91 16.52
CA ALA A 141 -4.80 12.68 16.48
C ALA A 141 -3.68 12.07 17.36
N PHE A 142 -3.93 10.93 18.00
CA PHE A 142 -2.91 10.22 18.79
C PHE A 142 -1.92 9.48 17.87
N ASP A 143 -0.78 9.08 18.45
CA ASP A 143 0.33 8.44 17.73
C ASP A 143 -0.11 7.29 16.82
N ALA A 144 -0.99 6.41 17.29
CA ALA A 144 -1.44 5.30 16.45
C ALA A 144 -2.29 5.74 15.24
N GLY A 145 -2.84 6.95 15.25
CA GLY A 145 -3.60 7.49 14.11
C GLY A 145 -2.74 8.21 13.07
N THR A 146 -1.64 8.82 13.52
CA THR A 146 -0.81 9.71 12.70
C THR A 146 0.59 9.18 12.40
N ARG A 147 1.10 8.24 13.22
CA ARG A 147 2.41 7.65 13.06
C ARG A 147 2.36 6.48 12.08
N ILE A 148 2.45 6.82 10.81
CA ILE A 148 2.40 5.87 9.69
C ILE A 148 3.78 5.23 9.44
N PRO A 149 3.85 4.04 8.81
CA PRO A 149 5.07 3.55 8.24
C PRO A 149 5.51 4.48 7.09
N PHE A 150 6.79 4.81 7.05
CA PHE A 150 7.42 5.50 5.95
C PHE A 150 8.79 4.87 5.71
N ILE A 151 8.92 4.14 4.61
CA ILE A 151 10.10 3.35 4.28
C ILE A 151 10.62 3.80 2.93
N VAL A 152 11.90 4.13 2.86
CA VAL A 152 12.57 4.52 1.62
C VAL A 152 13.66 3.50 1.30
N ARG A 153 13.64 2.98 0.07
CA ARG A 153 14.71 2.17 -0.50
C ARG A 153 15.33 2.94 -1.67
N TRP A 154 16.61 3.22 -1.56
CA TRP A 154 17.42 3.81 -2.63
C TRP A 154 18.86 3.37 -2.47
N PRO A 155 19.27 2.21 -3.04
CA PRO A 155 20.55 1.59 -2.75
C PRO A 155 21.77 2.50 -2.99
N ASN A 156 21.79 3.26 -4.09
CA ASN A 156 22.89 4.14 -4.40
C ASN A 156 22.84 5.50 -3.66
N GLY A 157 21.71 5.86 -3.06
CA GLY A 157 21.51 7.20 -2.48
C GLY A 157 21.57 7.25 -0.96
N ILE A 158 21.14 6.20 -0.27
CA ILE A 158 21.02 6.19 1.19
C ILE A 158 21.58 4.91 1.80
N LYS A 159 22.24 5.05 2.96
CA LYS A 159 22.66 3.89 3.76
C LYS A 159 21.50 3.37 4.60
N PRO A 160 21.42 2.04 4.84
CA PRO A 160 20.45 1.49 5.76
C PRO A 160 20.53 2.13 7.14
N GLY A 161 19.36 2.50 7.69
CA GLY A 161 19.29 3.15 8.99
C GLY A 161 17.88 3.48 9.40
N LYS A 162 17.73 4.16 10.54
CA LYS A 162 16.45 4.67 11.05
C LYS A 162 16.58 6.14 11.33
N GLN A 163 15.61 6.93 10.85
CA GLN A 163 15.50 8.35 11.16
C GLN A 163 14.57 8.54 12.36
N GLN A 164 14.99 9.34 13.33
CA GLN A 164 14.23 9.66 14.54
C GLN A 164 13.58 11.04 14.48
N ALA A 165 14.00 11.91 13.57
CA ALA A 165 13.40 13.24 13.43
C ALA A 165 11.95 13.12 12.95
N PRO A 166 11.04 13.97 13.42
CA PRO A 166 9.70 14.05 12.88
C PRO A 166 9.72 14.33 11.38
N PHE A 167 8.83 13.66 10.66
CA PHE A 167 8.67 13.79 9.23
C PHE A 167 7.17 13.83 8.90
N SER A 168 6.79 14.65 7.95
CA SER A 168 5.42 14.74 7.47
C SER A 168 5.33 14.43 5.99
N MET A 169 4.22 13.84 5.55
CA MET A 169 3.98 13.56 4.12
C MET A 169 4.02 14.83 3.24
N ILE A 170 3.75 16.00 3.80
CA ILE A 170 3.87 17.27 3.07
C ILE A 170 5.32 17.60 2.71
N ASP A 171 6.30 17.03 3.41
CA ASP A 171 7.72 17.26 3.15
C ASP A 171 8.23 16.47 1.94
N VAL A 172 7.49 15.45 1.49
CA VAL A 172 7.91 14.54 0.39
C VAL A 172 8.10 15.34 -0.90
N TYR A 173 7.14 16.17 -1.25
CA TYR A 173 7.21 16.96 -2.49
C TYR A 173 8.42 17.90 -2.49
N ALA A 174 8.59 18.67 -1.42
CA ALA A 174 9.73 19.58 -1.28
C ALA A 174 11.07 18.82 -1.30
N SER A 175 11.14 17.65 -0.66
CA SER A 175 12.33 16.81 -0.65
C SER A 175 12.71 16.31 -2.05
N PHE A 176 11.72 15.87 -2.84
CA PHE A 176 11.98 15.46 -4.22
C PHE A 176 12.38 16.63 -5.12
N CYS A 177 11.77 17.81 -4.95
CA CYS A 177 12.20 19.00 -5.65
C CYS A 177 13.67 19.35 -5.35
N LEU A 178 14.07 19.29 -4.09
CA LEU A 178 15.46 19.55 -3.69
C LEU A 178 16.44 18.54 -4.31
N LEU A 179 16.10 17.26 -4.30
CA LEU A 179 16.92 16.22 -4.93
C LEU A 179 17.11 16.46 -6.43
N TYR A 180 16.06 16.93 -7.11
CA TYR A 180 16.09 17.15 -8.54
C TYR A 180 16.78 18.46 -8.95
N THR A 181 16.75 19.48 -8.10
CA THR A 181 17.27 20.81 -8.39
C THR A 181 18.61 21.12 -7.74
N SER A 182 19.08 20.27 -6.82
CA SER A 182 20.40 20.45 -6.21
C SER A 182 21.51 20.18 -7.22
N PRO A 183 22.49 21.10 -7.37
CA PRO A 183 23.66 20.82 -8.18
C PRO A 183 24.42 19.61 -7.58
N SER A 184 24.73 18.66 -8.44
CA SER A 184 25.57 17.50 -8.14
C SER A 184 27.03 17.88 -7.84
#